data_30fd7704a7afeef07bbb0ba91adc9f69
#
_entry.id   30fd7704a7afeef07bbb0ba91adc9f69
#
_cell.length_a   1.000
_cell.length_b   1.000
_cell.length_c   1.000
_cell.angle_alpha   90.00
_cell.angle_beta   90.00
_cell.angle_gamma   90.00
#
_symmetry.space_group_name_H-M   'P 1'
#
loop_
_entity.id
_entity.type
_entity.pdbx_description
1 polymer ?
#
loop_
_entity_poly.entity_id
_entity_poly.type
_entity_poly.pdbx_seq_one_letter_code
_entity_poly.pdbx_strand_id
1 'polypeptide(L)'
;LAVEGDGRKEVDRFVSHRQYQVLILGYERLRNCVQELSRAMPGVGLVVCDEGHRLKSKDTKTTKCFDLLPTRRRILLTGTPIQNDLREFYTMVDFVYPGLFDQYSVFKRIFEDPIMRSRQQYCTEETLELGKKRNKALMVITKGIILRRTADILKQYLPPRQEMALFCTMTPIQKVMYGIFSEYV
;
A
#
# COMPACT_ATOMS: atom_id res chain seq x y z
N LEU A 1 -16.20 -8.10 15.65
CA LEU A 1 -16.19 -7.02 16.62
C LEU A 1 -15.53 -5.79 16.03
N ALA A 2 -16.23 -4.69 15.93
CA ALA A 2 -15.65 -3.40 15.55
C ALA A 2 -15.18 -2.67 16.81
N VAL A 3 -13.98 -2.04 16.71
CA VAL A 3 -13.36 -1.35 17.84
C VAL A 3 -13.63 0.15 17.74
N GLU A 4 -14.27 0.70 18.78
CA GLU A 4 -14.57 2.12 18.93
C GLU A 4 -13.81 2.68 20.15
N GLY A 5 -13.65 4.00 20.24
CA GLY A 5 -12.95 4.66 21.36
C GLY A 5 -11.49 4.24 21.52
N ASP A 6 -11.03 3.98 22.74
CA ASP A 6 -9.66 3.56 23.08
C ASP A 6 -9.34 2.11 22.63
N GLY A 7 -10.37 1.30 22.43
CA GLY A 7 -10.26 -0.04 21.86
C GLY A 7 -9.78 -1.14 22.81
N ARG A 8 -9.28 -0.85 23.98
CA ARG A 8 -8.73 -1.86 24.89
C ARG A 8 -9.77 -2.84 25.40
N LYS A 9 -10.94 -2.35 25.78
CA LYS A 9 -12.04 -3.21 26.27
C LYS A 9 -12.52 -4.18 25.22
N GLU A 10 -12.62 -3.73 23.95
CA GLU A 10 -13.05 -4.56 22.83
C GLU A 10 -11.98 -5.59 22.48
N VAL A 11 -10.70 -5.21 22.54
CA VAL A 11 -9.59 -6.14 22.34
C VAL A 11 -9.53 -7.17 23.48
N ASP A 12 -9.70 -6.77 24.72
CA ASP A 12 -9.79 -7.70 25.85
C ASP A 12 -10.95 -8.68 25.71
N ARG A 13 -12.12 -8.21 25.27
CA ARG A 13 -13.26 -9.10 24.94
C ARG A 13 -12.93 -10.07 23.81
N PHE A 14 -12.24 -9.61 22.75
CA PHE A 14 -11.84 -10.45 21.64
C PHE A 14 -10.85 -11.53 22.09
N VAL A 15 -9.90 -11.19 22.93
CA VAL A 15 -8.85 -12.08 23.43
C VAL A 15 -9.41 -13.06 24.47
N SER A 16 -10.28 -12.58 25.40
CA SER A 16 -10.78 -13.36 26.52
C SER A 16 -12.02 -14.18 26.19
N HIS A 17 -12.88 -13.66 25.33
CA HIS A 17 -14.17 -14.31 25.00
C HIS A 17 -14.10 -14.85 23.57
N ARG A 18 -14.11 -16.14 23.39
CA ARG A 18 -14.11 -16.82 22.08
C ARG A 18 -15.37 -16.61 21.23
N GLN A 19 -16.21 -15.63 21.57
CA GLN A 19 -17.43 -15.31 20.84
C GLN A 19 -17.17 -14.65 19.48
N TYR A 20 -16.06 -13.92 19.35
CA TYR A 20 -15.76 -13.15 18.15
C TYR A 20 -14.65 -13.80 17.35
N GLN A 21 -14.92 -14.09 16.08
CA GLN A 21 -13.95 -14.66 15.15
C GLN A 21 -13.18 -13.60 14.39
N VAL A 22 -13.74 -12.41 14.28
CA VAL A 22 -13.18 -11.29 13.51
C VAL A 22 -13.10 -10.05 14.39
N LEU A 23 -11.94 -9.40 14.36
CA LEU A 23 -11.68 -8.11 15.01
C LEU A 23 -11.40 -7.07 13.92
N ILE A 24 -12.12 -5.95 13.91
CA ILE A 24 -11.94 -4.84 12.99
C ILE A 24 -11.46 -3.64 13.77
N LEU A 25 -10.26 -3.12 13.43
CA LEU A 25 -9.68 -1.95 14.08
C LEU A 25 -8.82 -1.12 13.12
N GLY A 26 -8.72 0.19 13.41
CA GLY A 26 -7.84 1.08 12.64
C GLY A 26 -6.36 0.86 12.97
N TYR A 27 -5.48 1.22 12.04
CA TYR A 27 -4.02 1.08 12.19
C TYR A 27 -3.45 1.78 13.43
N GLU A 28 -4.01 2.93 13.80
CA GLU A 28 -3.56 3.68 14.98
C GLU A 28 -3.92 2.96 16.28
N ARG A 29 -5.12 2.37 16.32
CA ARG A 29 -5.56 1.58 17.48
C ARG A 29 -4.76 0.29 17.62
N LEU A 30 -4.40 -0.35 16.50
CA LEU A 30 -3.51 -1.51 16.52
C LEU A 30 -2.22 -1.22 17.31
N ARG A 31 -1.61 -0.04 17.12
CA ARG A 31 -0.38 0.32 17.84
C ARG A 31 -0.54 0.34 19.36
N ASN A 32 -1.75 0.66 19.84
CA ASN A 32 -2.03 0.78 21.27
C ASN A 32 -2.34 -0.56 21.93
N CYS A 33 -2.78 -1.56 21.17
CA CYS A 33 -3.25 -2.85 21.69
C CYS A 33 -2.59 -4.08 21.05
N VAL A 34 -1.51 -3.89 20.31
CA VAL A 34 -0.82 -5.01 19.65
C VAL A 34 -0.21 -5.99 20.64
N GLN A 35 0.20 -5.53 21.82
CA GLN A 35 0.78 -6.40 22.86
C GLN A 35 -0.25 -7.37 23.42
N GLU A 36 -1.46 -6.91 23.65
CA GLU A 36 -2.58 -7.72 24.08
C GLU A 36 -2.92 -8.75 23.01
N LEU A 37 -2.99 -8.34 21.74
CA LEU A 37 -3.25 -9.22 20.60
C LEU A 37 -2.13 -10.25 20.39
N SER A 38 -0.89 -9.90 20.66
CA SER A 38 0.24 -10.83 20.52
C SER A 38 0.22 -11.97 21.55
N ARG A 39 -0.45 -11.75 22.67
CA ARG A 39 -0.60 -12.74 23.77
C ARG A 39 -1.91 -13.53 23.69
N ALA A 40 -2.76 -13.24 22.69
CA ALA A 40 -4.04 -13.93 22.52
C ALA A 40 -3.87 -15.44 22.35
N MET A 41 -4.74 -16.22 23.01
CA MET A 41 -4.79 -17.68 22.92
C MET A 41 -6.23 -18.15 22.63
N PRO A 42 -6.52 -18.72 21.46
CA PRO A 42 -5.61 -18.93 20.32
C PRO A 42 -5.13 -17.62 19.70
N GLY A 43 -3.91 -17.64 19.14
CA GLY A 43 -3.34 -16.45 18.48
C GLY A 43 -4.12 -16.02 17.23
N VAL A 44 -3.89 -14.79 16.81
CA VAL A 44 -4.44 -14.26 15.55
C VAL A 44 -3.99 -15.14 14.38
N GLY A 45 -4.94 -15.75 13.67
CA GLY A 45 -4.66 -16.70 12.59
C GLY A 45 -4.39 -16.05 11.24
N LEU A 46 -5.00 -14.90 10.97
CA LEU A 46 -4.89 -14.16 9.70
C LEU A 46 -5.01 -12.66 9.97
N VAL A 47 -4.22 -11.86 9.27
CA VAL A 47 -4.32 -10.39 9.25
C VAL A 47 -4.70 -9.94 7.85
N VAL A 48 -5.76 -9.13 7.75
CA VAL A 48 -6.17 -8.47 6.50
C VAL A 48 -5.98 -6.97 6.67
N CYS A 49 -5.14 -6.37 5.84
CA CYS A 49 -4.84 -4.95 5.85
C CYS A 49 -5.53 -4.27 4.67
N ASP A 50 -6.57 -3.49 4.94
CA ASP A 50 -7.20 -2.65 3.91
C ASP A 50 -6.42 -1.34 3.76
N GLU A 51 -6.48 -0.73 2.57
CA GLU A 51 -5.68 0.45 2.21
C GLU A 51 -4.19 0.29 2.52
N GLY A 52 -3.64 -0.84 2.10
CA GLY A 52 -2.27 -1.26 2.41
C GLY A 52 -1.18 -0.31 1.96
N HIS A 53 -1.47 0.64 1.06
CA HIS A 53 -0.57 1.74 0.73
C HIS A 53 -0.17 2.58 1.96
N ARG A 54 -0.90 2.50 3.06
CA ARG A 54 -0.53 3.14 4.35
C ARG A 54 0.68 2.46 5.01
N LEU A 55 1.06 1.27 4.57
CA LEU A 55 2.22 0.51 5.07
C LEU A 55 3.47 0.66 4.18
N LYS A 56 3.60 1.79 3.50
CA LYS A 56 4.65 2.09 2.51
C LYS A 56 6.10 2.05 3.03
N SER A 57 6.31 2.09 4.33
CA SER A 57 7.64 2.09 4.93
C SER A 57 7.73 1.06 6.05
N LYS A 58 8.79 0.25 6.03
CA LYS A 58 9.11 -0.73 7.09
C LYS A 58 9.40 -0.05 8.44
N ASP A 59 9.87 1.18 8.42
CA ASP A 59 10.35 1.87 9.62
C ASP A 59 9.24 2.56 10.40
N THR A 60 8.01 2.56 9.90
CA THR A 60 6.89 3.15 10.62
C THR A 60 6.54 2.34 11.88
N LYS A 61 6.15 3.04 12.94
CA LYS A 61 5.66 2.41 14.17
C LYS A 61 4.54 1.39 13.88
N THR A 62 3.69 1.70 12.89
CA THR A 62 2.58 0.84 12.49
C THR A 62 3.06 -0.47 11.86
N THR A 63 4.02 -0.43 10.95
CA THR A 63 4.53 -1.64 10.31
C THR A 63 5.23 -2.56 11.31
N LYS A 64 6.02 -1.99 12.22
CA LYS A 64 6.70 -2.74 13.31
C LYS A 64 5.73 -3.42 14.27
N CYS A 65 4.52 -2.88 14.47
CA CYS A 65 3.51 -3.54 15.29
C CYS A 65 3.10 -4.92 14.75
N PHE A 66 3.08 -5.09 13.43
CA PHE A 66 2.73 -6.38 12.84
C PHE A 66 3.79 -7.47 13.08
N ASP A 67 5.02 -7.10 13.38
CA ASP A 67 6.08 -8.05 13.69
C ASP A 67 5.93 -8.67 15.09
N LEU A 68 5.15 -7.99 15.96
CA LEU A 68 4.78 -8.52 17.29
C LEU A 68 3.68 -9.58 17.22
N LEU A 69 2.91 -9.62 16.14
CA LEU A 69 1.87 -10.64 15.96
C LEU A 69 2.50 -11.98 15.56
N PRO A 70 2.09 -13.09 16.18
CA PRO A 70 2.69 -14.41 15.91
C PRO A 70 2.39 -14.93 14.52
N THR A 71 1.31 -14.44 13.88
CA THR A 71 0.92 -14.89 12.54
C THR A 71 1.75 -14.22 11.45
N ARG A 72 2.13 -15.04 10.46
CA ARG A 72 2.73 -14.57 9.20
C ARG A 72 1.74 -14.62 8.03
N ARG A 73 0.50 -15.04 8.26
CA ARG A 73 -0.54 -15.05 7.24
C ARG A 73 -1.11 -13.66 7.11
N ARG A 74 -0.74 -12.97 6.04
CA ARG A 74 -1.12 -11.56 5.81
C ARG A 74 -1.70 -11.39 4.43
N ILE A 75 -2.81 -10.68 4.34
CA ILE A 75 -3.42 -10.22 3.09
C ILE A 75 -3.40 -8.70 3.10
N LEU A 76 -3.00 -8.11 1.99
CA LEU A 76 -2.96 -6.67 1.81
C LEU A 76 -3.88 -6.30 0.65
N LEU A 77 -4.84 -5.41 0.92
CA LEU A 77 -5.76 -4.86 -0.07
C LEU A 77 -5.38 -3.41 -0.33
N THR A 78 -5.38 -2.98 -1.59
CA THR A 78 -5.14 -1.59 -1.95
C THR A 78 -5.84 -1.24 -3.26
N GLY A 79 -6.55 -0.12 -3.28
CA GLY A 79 -7.18 0.45 -4.49
C GLY A 79 -6.22 1.32 -5.31
N THR A 80 -5.14 1.81 -4.71
CA THR A 80 -4.13 2.58 -5.43
C THR A 80 -3.18 1.63 -6.15
N PRO A 81 -3.12 1.70 -7.50
CA PRO A 81 -2.08 0.96 -8.21
C PRO A 81 -0.72 1.43 -7.70
N ILE A 82 0.23 0.50 -7.66
CA ILE A 82 1.62 0.77 -7.32
C ILE A 82 2.14 1.80 -8.33
N GLN A 83 2.09 3.08 -7.95
CA GLN A 83 2.48 4.18 -8.81
C GLN A 83 4.00 4.27 -8.83
N ASN A 84 4.62 3.68 -9.84
CA ASN A 84 6.04 3.87 -10.22
C ASN A 84 7.11 3.78 -9.11
N ASP A 85 6.74 3.53 -7.86
CA ASP A 85 7.67 3.39 -6.74
C ASP A 85 7.92 1.90 -6.44
N LEU A 86 9.02 1.40 -6.96
CA LEU A 86 9.42 0.01 -6.75
C LEU A 86 9.87 -0.26 -5.30
N ARG A 87 10.22 0.78 -4.54
CA ARG A 87 10.50 0.65 -3.12
C ARG A 87 9.23 0.39 -2.31
N GLU A 88 8.15 1.12 -2.61
CA GLU A 88 6.83 0.85 -2.01
C GLU A 88 6.37 -0.58 -2.36
N PHE A 89 6.53 -0.97 -3.61
CA PHE A 89 6.24 -2.32 -4.07
C PHE A 89 7.00 -3.37 -3.27
N TYR A 90 8.32 -3.23 -3.13
CA TYR A 90 9.15 -4.11 -2.31
C TYR A 90 8.62 -4.21 -0.88
N THR A 91 8.30 -3.07 -0.26
CA THR A 91 7.82 -3.02 1.13
C THR A 91 6.49 -3.78 1.30
N MET A 92 5.55 -3.61 0.36
CA MET A 92 4.26 -4.32 0.40
C MET A 92 4.41 -5.81 0.19
N VAL A 93 5.26 -6.23 -0.75
CA VAL A 93 5.53 -7.66 -1.00
C VAL A 93 6.23 -8.28 0.20
N ASP A 94 7.25 -7.63 0.75
CA ASP A 94 7.97 -8.14 1.90
C ASP A 94 7.11 -8.17 3.18
N PHE A 95 6.10 -7.28 3.30
CA PHE A 95 5.11 -7.34 4.37
C PHE A 95 4.25 -8.59 4.29
N VAL A 96 3.80 -8.98 3.08
CA VAL A 96 2.93 -10.16 2.87
C VAL A 96 3.75 -11.45 2.83
N TYR A 97 4.89 -11.43 2.17
CA TYR A 97 5.78 -12.57 1.98
C TYR A 97 7.22 -12.18 2.32
N PRO A 98 7.59 -12.15 3.61
CA PRO A 98 8.92 -11.72 4.05
C PRO A 98 10.03 -12.58 3.44
N GLY A 99 11.06 -11.92 2.92
CA GLY A 99 12.26 -12.58 2.37
C GLY A 99 12.14 -13.05 0.91
N LEU A 100 11.02 -12.85 0.22
CA LEU A 100 10.88 -13.22 -1.20
C LEU A 100 11.97 -12.59 -2.08
N PHE A 101 12.27 -11.33 -1.84
CA PHE A 101 13.26 -10.56 -2.60
C PHE A 101 14.59 -10.33 -1.87
N ASP A 102 14.80 -11.04 -0.76
CA ASP A 102 15.96 -10.81 0.11
C ASP A 102 15.96 -9.36 0.66
N GLN A 103 17.15 -8.79 0.92
CA GLN A 103 17.28 -7.43 1.41
C GLN A 103 16.96 -6.40 0.31
N TYR A 104 16.45 -5.24 0.72
CA TYR A 104 16.11 -4.16 -0.22
C TYR A 104 17.30 -3.75 -1.12
N SER A 105 18.53 -3.76 -0.62
CA SER A 105 19.72 -3.45 -1.40
C SER A 105 19.92 -4.41 -2.59
N VAL A 106 19.58 -5.69 -2.40
CA VAL A 106 19.62 -6.71 -3.46
C VAL A 106 18.51 -6.47 -4.47
N PHE A 107 17.28 -6.28 -3.99
CA PHE A 107 16.13 -5.95 -4.83
C PHE A 107 16.39 -4.69 -5.68
N LYS A 108 16.93 -3.64 -5.06
CA LYS A 108 17.26 -2.39 -5.74
C LYS A 108 18.22 -2.62 -6.89
N ARG A 109 19.32 -3.31 -6.62
CA ARG A 109 20.34 -3.60 -7.64
C ARG A 109 19.82 -4.46 -8.79
N ILE A 110 18.99 -5.47 -8.48
CA ILE A 110 18.54 -6.45 -9.46
C ILE A 110 17.34 -5.96 -10.28
N PHE A 111 16.40 -5.26 -9.64
CA PHE A 111 15.12 -4.88 -10.25
C PHE A 111 14.94 -3.37 -10.37
N GLU A 112 15.03 -2.63 -9.26
CA GLU A 112 14.66 -1.22 -9.24
C GLU A 112 15.57 -0.38 -10.14
N ASP A 113 16.89 -0.41 -9.94
CA ASP A 113 17.82 0.40 -10.69
C ASP A 113 17.77 0.12 -12.22
N PRO A 114 17.77 -1.15 -12.70
CA PRO A 114 17.64 -1.43 -14.12
C PRO A 114 16.31 -0.99 -14.72
N ILE A 115 15.20 -1.19 -13.99
CA ILE A 115 13.87 -0.80 -14.45
C ILE A 115 13.75 0.73 -14.51
N MET A 116 14.21 1.43 -13.48
CA MET A 116 14.16 2.90 -13.43
C MET A 116 15.05 3.55 -14.50
N ARG A 117 16.25 3.02 -14.72
CA ARG A 117 17.13 3.50 -15.81
C ARG A 117 16.52 3.32 -17.19
N SER A 118 15.81 2.20 -17.41
CA SER A 118 15.16 1.94 -18.70
C SER A 118 13.98 2.86 -19.02
N ARG A 119 13.47 3.61 -18.03
CA ARG A 119 12.39 4.59 -18.19
C ARG A 119 12.86 6.00 -18.50
N GLN A 120 14.18 6.23 -18.48
CA GLN A 120 14.75 7.53 -18.82
C GLN A 120 14.62 7.80 -20.31
N GLN A 121 14.36 9.06 -20.67
CA GLN A 121 14.06 9.46 -22.05
C GLN A 121 15.19 9.16 -23.05
N TYR A 122 16.44 9.12 -22.60
CA TYR A 122 17.64 8.90 -23.44
C TYR A 122 18.41 7.65 -22.99
N CYS A 123 17.72 6.58 -22.62
CA CYS A 123 18.42 5.34 -22.29
C CYS A 123 18.90 4.60 -23.55
N THR A 124 20.01 3.88 -23.43
CA THR A 124 20.50 3.02 -24.52
C THR A 124 19.57 1.82 -24.75
N GLU A 125 19.62 1.24 -25.95
CA GLU A 125 18.80 0.08 -26.29
C GLU A 125 19.07 -1.10 -25.35
N GLU A 126 20.32 -1.34 -24.98
CA GLU A 126 20.73 -2.36 -24.01
C GLU A 126 20.08 -2.12 -22.64
N THR A 127 20.08 -0.87 -22.16
CA THR A 127 19.46 -0.48 -20.90
C THR A 127 17.94 -0.72 -20.95
N LEU A 128 17.31 -0.38 -22.06
CA LEU A 128 15.89 -0.57 -22.28
C LEU A 128 15.53 -2.07 -22.25
N GLU A 129 16.28 -2.91 -22.96
CA GLU A 129 16.07 -4.35 -22.98
C GLU A 129 16.29 -4.99 -21.61
N LEU A 130 17.37 -4.59 -20.90
CA LEU A 130 17.62 -5.08 -19.55
C LEU A 130 16.46 -4.75 -18.61
N GLY A 131 15.97 -3.50 -18.65
CA GLY A 131 14.83 -3.08 -17.84
C GLY A 131 13.55 -3.88 -18.15
N LYS A 132 13.26 -4.10 -19.43
CA LYS A 132 12.13 -4.96 -19.86
C LYS A 132 12.26 -6.39 -19.33
N LYS A 133 13.44 -7.00 -19.46
CA LYS A 133 13.73 -8.35 -18.94
C LYS A 133 13.53 -8.42 -17.43
N ARG A 134 14.03 -7.44 -16.67
CA ARG A 134 13.88 -7.38 -15.21
C ARG A 134 12.42 -7.17 -14.77
N ASN A 135 11.70 -6.28 -15.46
CA ASN A 135 10.28 -6.07 -15.18
C ASN A 135 9.46 -7.34 -15.45
N LYS A 136 9.72 -8.06 -16.57
CA LYS A 136 9.07 -9.33 -16.85
C LYS A 136 9.37 -10.39 -15.78
N ALA A 137 10.62 -10.50 -15.35
CA ALA A 137 11.01 -11.41 -14.27
C ALA A 137 10.29 -11.09 -12.96
N LEU A 138 10.21 -9.80 -12.60
CA LEU A 138 9.50 -9.35 -11.40
C LEU A 138 8.01 -9.74 -11.46
N MET A 139 7.35 -9.53 -12.61
CA MET A 139 5.96 -9.93 -12.81
C MET A 139 5.75 -11.44 -12.67
N VAL A 140 6.67 -12.26 -13.19
CA VAL A 140 6.58 -13.72 -13.10
C VAL A 140 6.71 -14.17 -11.63
N ILE A 141 7.69 -13.64 -10.90
CA ILE A 141 7.91 -13.97 -9.48
C ILE A 141 6.67 -13.63 -8.64
N THR A 142 6.05 -12.48 -8.90
CA THR A 142 4.92 -11.98 -8.09
C THR A 142 3.55 -12.48 -8.54
N LYS A 143 3.47 -13.16 -9.68
CA LYS A 143 2.20 -13.66 -10.24
C LYS A 143 1.42 -14.56 -9.28
N GLY A 144 2.12 -15.33 -8.46
CA GLY A 144 1.51 -16.25 -7.49
C GLY A 144 0.98 -15.60 -6.22
N ILE A 145 1.37 -14.34 -5.94
CA ILE A 145 1.04 -13.65 -4.69
C ILE A 145 0.24 -12.37 -4.91
N ILE A 146 0.20 -11.84 -6.13
CA ILE A 146 -0.53 -10.61 -6.47
C ILE A 146 -1.74 -10.93 -7.33
N LEU A 147 -2.92 -10.59 -6.84
CA LEU A 147 -4.17 -10.64 -7.58
C LEU A 147 -4.59 -9.23 -7.96
N ARG A 148 -4.48 -8.89 -9.23
CA ARG A 148 -4.89 -7.57 -9.76
C ARG A 148 -6.21 -7.66 -10.52
N ARG A 149 -7.13 -6.75 -10.18
CA ARG A 149 -8.34 -6.48 -10.95
C ARG A 149 -8.35 -5.00 -11.32
N THR A 150 -8.73 -4.68 -12.54
CA THR A 150 -8.86 -3.29 -13.01
C THR A 150 -10.30 -2.81 -12.85
N ALA A 151 -10.51 -1.49 -12.94
CA ALA A 151 -11.84 -0.88 -12.89
C ALA A 151 -12.78 -1.38 -14.02
N ASP A 152 -12.24 -2.06 -15.03
CA ASP A 152 -13.05 -2.60 -16.13
C ASP A 152 -14.13 -3.58 -15.67
N ILE A 153 -13.87 -4.33 -14.60
CA ILE A 153 -14.87 -5.22 -14.01
C ILE A 153 -16.07 -4.49 -13.43
N LEU A 154 -15.93 -3.20 -13.11
CA LEU A 154 -16.99 -2.39 -12.53
C LEU A 154 -17.88 -1.73 -13.59
N LYS A 155 -17.45 -1.67 -14.85
CA LYS A 155 -18.19 -1.00 -15.93
C LYS A 155 -19.61 -1.52 -16.10
N GLN A 156 -19.84 -2.79 -15.86
CA GLN A 156 -21.16 -3.43 -15.97
C GLN A 156 -22.10 -3.10 -14.78
N TYR A 157 -21.57 -2.59 -13.68
CA TYR A 157 -22.33 -2.31 -12.46
C TYR A 157 -22.49 -0.81 -12.18
N LEU A 158 -21.63 0.02 -12.77
CA LEU A 158 -21.64 1.47 -12.55
C LEU A 158 -22.38 2.20 -13.69
N PRO A 159 -23.15 3.26 -13.36
CA PRO A 159 -23.72 4.11 -14.39
C PRO A 159 -22.61 4.81 -15.19
N PRO A 160 -22.93 5.28 -16.42
CA PRO A 160 -21.97 6.02 -17.23
C PRO A 160 -21.52 7.28 -16.51
N ARG A 161 -20.19 7.51 -16.48
CA ARG A 161 -19.59 8.68 -15.87
C ARG A 161 -19.63 9.85 -16.86
N GLN A 162 -20.13 11.00 -16.43
CA GLN A 162 -20.01 12.27 -17.15
C GLN A 162 -18.95 13.12 -16.48
N GLU A 163 -17.94 13.53 -17.24
CA GLU A 163 -16.92 14.47 -16.78
C GLU A 163 -17.16 15.80 -17.47
N MET A 164 -17.25 16.87 -16.68
CA MET A 164 -17.44 18.22 -17.18
C MET A 164 -16.34 19.13 -16.62
N ALA A 165 -15.70 19.91 -17.48
CA ALA A 165 -14.80 20.97 -17.09
C ALA A 165 -15.57 22.30 -17.07
N LEU A 166 -15.68 22.91 -15.89
CA LEU A 166 -16.31 24.24 -15.73
C LEU A 166 -15.21 25.30 -15.71
N PHE A 167 -15.22 26.15 -16.72
CA PHE A 167 -14.33 27.30 -16.81
C PHE A 167 -14.99 28.51 -16.18
N CYS A 168 -14.52 28.91 -15.00
CA CYS A 168 -15.01 30.08 -14.30
C CYS A 168 -14.10 31.29 -14.57
N THR A 169 -14.70 32.45 -14.88
CA THR A 169 -13.95 33.70 -15.02
C THR A 169 -13.48 34.19 -13.65
N MET A 170 -12.22 34.55 -13.57
CA MET A 170 -11.65 35.12 -12.33
C MET A 170 -12.24 36.49 -12.07
N THR A 171 -12.49 36.82 -10.80
CA THR A 171 -12.82 38.20 -10.39
C THR A 171 -11.64 39.13 -10.65
N PRO A 172 -11.84 40.47 -10.75
CA PRO A 172 -10.77 41.43 -10.94
C PRO A 172 -9.63 41.31 -9.92
N ILE A 173 -9.99 41.10 -8.65
CA ILE A 173 -9.01 40.92 -7.55
C ILE A 173 -8.19 39.62 -7.75
N GLN A 174 -8.84 38.52 -8.11
CA GLN A 174 -8.13 37.24 -8.37
C GLN A 174 -7.16 37.37 -9.54
N LYS A 175 -7.53 38.11 -10.62
CA LYS A 175 -6.64 38.35 -11.76
C LYS A 175 -5.39 39.11 -11.36
N VAL A 176 -5.54 40.17 -10.54
CA VAL A 176 -4.39 40.95 -10.04
C VAL A 176 -3.50 40.10 -9.16
N MET A 177 -4.04 39.37 -8.21
CA MET A 177 -3.28 38.50 -7.32
C MET A 177 -2.55 37.38 -8.08
N TYR A 178 -3.22 36.78 -9.06
CA TYR A 178 -2.62 35.73 -9.89
C TYR A 178 -1.49 36.27 -10.78
N GLY A 179 -1.66 37.48 -11.34
CA GLY A 179 -0.61 38.17 -12.10
C GLY A 179 0.63 38.40 -11.27
N ILE A 180 0.49 38.95 -10.07
CA ILE A 180 1.61 39.16 -9.14
C ILE A 180 2.30 37.83 -8.83
N PHE A 181 1.54 36.77 -8.55
CA PHE A 181 2.12 35.47 -8.22
C PHE A 181 2.89 34.83 -9.39
N SER A 182 2.38 34.95 -10.61
CA SER A 182 3.03 34.39 -11.81
C SER A 182 4.29 35.13 -12.26
N GLU A 183 4.51 36.36 -11.80
CA GLU A 183 5.76 37.12 -12.05
C GLU A 183 6.89 36.70 -11.12
N TYR A 184 6.60 36.02 -9.99
CA TYR A 184 7.59 35.56 -9.01
C TYR A 184 7.92 34.05 -9.08
N VAL A 185 7.35 33.31 -10.03
CA VAL A 185 7.58 31.90 -10.30
C VAL A 185 8.25 31.71 -11.66
#